data_25e2aeb58291b848a78e5323637ed04f
#
_entry.id   25e2aeb58291b848a78e5323637ed04f
#
_cell.length_a   1.000
_cell.length_b   1.000
_cell.length_c   1.000
_cell.angle_alpha   90.00
_cell.angle_beta   90.00
_cell.angle_gamma   90.00
#
_symmetry.space_group_name_H-M   'P 1'
#
loop_
_entity.id
_entity.type
_entity.pdbx_description
1 polymer ?
#
loop_
_entity_poly.entity_id
_entity_poly.type
_entity_poly.pdbx_seq_one_letter_code
_entity_poly.pdbx_strand_id
1 'polypeptide(L)'
;DLDYLFVDMPPGTGDIQLTLSQSVPLTGAVIVTTPQEIAHTIAEKGLRMFQQVKIPILGIVENMAGFTPPGSDEIFHIFGEGGGTSAAEEFELPLLGQIPIRQDLREAMDNGTVFTNDNIDSIASLIAVEAMAVVTNEELSPFAPQEINLANDGETLVIKWQDNVEHVISAFNVRFMCPCAHCVDEITGEKIVKENDIPSDVKITESVPVGRYGVRFNFTDPSPGAGAGIYTFSFLRKLGEDAAQNSAFDA
;
A
#
# COMPACT_ATOMS: atom_id res chain seq x y z
N ASP A 1 4.49 17.46 -5.04
CA ASP A 1 4.67 16.25 -4.27
C ASP A 1 3.44 16.08 -3.36
N LEU A 2 2.90 14.86 -3.27
CA LEU A 2 1.81 14.52 -2.36
C LEU A 2 2.40 13.78 -1.18
N ASP A 3 2.00 14.16 0.04
CA ASP A 3 2.38 13.43 1.26
C ASP A 3 1.53 12.16 1.42
N TYR A 4 0.25 12.26 1.06
CA TYR A 4 -0.73 11.16 1.15
C TYR A 4 -1.60 11.10 -0.11
N LEU A 5 -1.91 9.89 -0.55
CA LEU A 5 -2.91 9.60 -1.56
C LEU A 5 -3.96 8.67 -0.95
N PHE A 6 -5.20 9.14 -0.88
CA PHE A 6 -6.34 8.34 -0.47
C PHE A 6 -7.07 7.81 -1.70
N VAL A 7 -7.36 6.52 -1.69
CA VAL A 7 -8.13 5.86 -2.75
C VAL A 7 -9.45 5.39 -2.16
N ASP A 8 -10.55 5.97 -2.62
CA ASP A 8 -11.89 5.52 -2.26
C ASP A 8 -12.24 4.28 -3.09
N MET A 9 -12.42 3.15 -2.39
CA MET A 9 -12.65 1.85 -3.01
C MET A 9 -14.14 1.63 -3.23
N PRO A 10 -14.56 1.02 -4.36
CA PRO A 10 -15.94 0.62 -4.54
C PRO A 10 -16.36 -0.38 -3.44
N PRO A 11 -17.66 -0.46 -3.11
CA PRO A 11 -18.14 -1.36 -2.06
C PRO A 11 -17.97 -2.83 -2.44
N GLY A 12 -17.73 -3.67 -1.43
CA GLY A 12 -17.60 -5.13 -1.58
C GLY A 12 -16.17 -5.63 -1.53
N THR A 13 -15.98 -6.89 -1.90
CA THR A 13 -14.69 -7.61 -1.89
C THR A 13 -14.40 -8.23 -3.25
N GLY A 14 -14.70 -7.51 -4.31
CA GLY A 14 -14.59 -8.00 -5.68
C GLY A 14 -13.17 -7.89 -6.26
N ASP A 15 -13.06 -8.30 -7.53
CA ASP A 15 -11.79 -8.36 -8.25
C ASP A 15 -11.06 -6.99 -8.33
N ILE A 16 -11.82 -5.89 -8.31
CA ILE A 16 -11.25 -4.53 -8.40
C ILE A 16 -10.39 -4.22 -7.17
N GLN A 17 -10.89 -4.54 -5.97
CA GLN A 17 -10.14 -4.34 -4.73
C GLN A 17 -8.89 -5.19 -4.70
N LEU A 18 -9.00 -6.46 -5.09
CA LEU A 18 -7.87 -7.38 -5.15
C LEU A 18 -6.83 -6.93 -6.18
N THR A 19 -7.27 -6.55 -7.39
CA THR A 19 -6.38 -6.08 -8.44
C THR A 19 -5.64 -4.81 -8.00
N LEU A 20 -6.34 -3.82 -7.44
CA LEU A 20 -5.68 -2.61 -6.95
C LEU A 20 -4.67 -2.93 -5.85
N SER A 21 -5.05 -3.78 -4.90
CA SER A 21 -4.20 -4.20 -3.78
C SER A 21 -2.92 -4.92 -4.20
N GLN A 22 -2.96 -5.58 -5.35
CA GLN A 22 -1.83 -6.29 -5.92
C GLN A 22 -0.98 -5.42 -6.86
N SER A 23 -1.61 -4.42 -7.48
CA SER A 23 -0.97 -3.57 -8.50
C SER A 23 -0.34 -2.30 -7.93
N VAL A 24 -0.80 -1.84 -6.77
CA VAL A 24 -0.32 -0.62 -6.12
C VAL A 24 0.15 -0.96 -4.71
N PRO A 25 1.36 -0.56 -4.32
CA PRO A 25 1.82 -0.72 -2.95
C PRO A 25 1.02 0.23 -2.04
N LEU A 26 0.13 -0.37 -1.26
CA LEU A 26 -0.69 0.35 -0.30
C LEU A 26 0.03 0.36 1.06
N THR A 27 0.19 1.55 1.65
CA THR A 27 0.70 1.69 3.02
C THR A 27 -0.23 1.02 4.02
N GLY A 28 -1.53 1.10 3.78
CA GLY A 28 -2.53 0.45 4.61
C GLY A 28 -3.94 0.72 4.13
N ALA A 29 -4.90 0.10 4.79
CA ALA A 29 -6.32 0.26 4.54
C ALA A 29 -7.05 0.77 5.80
N VAL A 30 -7.99 1.68 5.61
CA VAL A 30 -8.93 2.11 6.64
C VAL A 30 -10.29 1.47 6.34
N ILE A 31 -10.85 0.80 7.32
CA ILE A 31 -12.17 0.19 7.20
C ILE A 31 -13.23 1.17 7.69
N VAL A 32 -14.17 1.51 6.82
CA VAL A 32 -15.32 2.36 7.17
C VAL A 32 -16.55 1.48 7.31
N THR A 33 -17.20 1.53 8.45
CA THR A 33 -18.44 0.79 8.74
C THR A 33 -19.51 1.72 9.32
N THR A 34 -20.68 1.18 9.63
CA THR A 34 -21.76 1.88 10.36
C THR A 34 -22.15 1.03 11.58
N PRO A 35 -22.93 1.57 12.56
CA PRO A 35 -23.32 0.82 13.75
C PRO A 35 -24.16 -0.44 13.48
N GLN A 36 -24.73 -0.58 12.28
CA GLN A 36 -25.62 -1.69 11.93
C GLN A 36 -24.89 -3.03 11.85
N GLU A 37 -25.47 -4.10 12.37
CA GLU A 37 -24.90 -5.44 12.36
C GLU A 37 -24.62 -5.97 10.92
N ILE A 38 -25.45 -5.62 9.95
CA ILE A 38 -25.21 -6.01 8.55
C ILE A 38 -23.96 -5.33 7.97
N ALA A 39 -23.68 -4.09 8.37
CA ALA A 39 -22.50 -3.37 7.94
C ALA A 39 -21.23 -3.98 8.53
N HIS A 40 -21.29 -4.46 9.79
CA HIS A 40 -20.21 -5.22 10.42
C HIS A 40 -19.83 -6.46 9.61
N THR A 41 -20.82 -7.27 9.17
CA THR A 41 -20.55 -8.45 8.35
C THR A 41 -19.88 -8.11 7.01
N ILE A 42 -20.21 -6.95 6.42
CA ILE A 42 -19.58 -6.50 5.17
C ILE A 42 -18.15 -6.01 5.44
N ALA A 43 -17.95 -5.24 6.49
CA ALA A 43 -16.65 -4.74 6.92
C ALA A 43 -15.69 -5.90 7.25
N GLU A 44 -16.17 -6.93 7.95
CA GLU A 44 -15.42 -8.16 8.23
C GLU A 44 -14.87 -8.81 6.96
N LYS A 45 -15.68 -8.94 5.91
CA LYS A 45 -15.23 -9.51 4.63
C LYS A 45 -14.11 -8.67 3.99
N GLY A 46 -14.24 -7.35 4.00
CA GLY A 46 -13.21 -6.44 3.51
C GLY A 46 -11.92 -6.56 4.32
N LEU A 47 -12.04 -6.63 5.63
CA LEU A 47 -10.95 -6.81 6.58
C LEU A 47 -10.16 -8.08 6.30
N ARG A 48 -10.86 -9.22 6.22
CA ARG A 48 -10.24 -10.52 5.90
C ARG A 48 -9.58 -10.54 4.53
N MET A 49 -10.16 -9.86 3.54
CA MET A 49 -9.54 -9.70 2.21
C MET A 49 -8.20 -8.96 2.30
N PHE A 50 -8.13 -7.80 2.98
CA PHE A 50 -6.87 -7.07 3.13
C PHE A 50 -5.82 -7.85 3.94
N GLN A 51 -6.23 -8.58 4.98
CA GLN A 51 -5.35 -9.48 5.71
C GLN A 51 -4.78 -10.59 4.81
N GLN A 52 -5.60 -11.16 3.92
CA GLN A 52 -5.18 -12.23 3.00
C GLN A 52 -4.12 -11.73 2.01
N VAL A 53 -4.25 -10.50 1.53
CA VAL A 53 -3.26 -9.87 0.63
C VAL A 53 -2.14 -9.15 1.38
N LYS A 54 -2.09 -9.30 2.71
CA LYS A 54 -1.04 -8.75 3.60
C LYS A 54 -0.93 -7.23 3.58
N ILE A 55 -2.05 -6.53 3.38
CA ILE A 55 -2.10 -5.08 3.52
C ILE A 55 -2.41 -4.76 4.98
N PRO A 56 -1.59 -3.92 5.64
CA PRO A 56 -1.85 -3.46 6.99
C PRO A 56 -3.20 -2.76 7.08
N ILE A 57 -3.95 -3.03 8.17
CA ILE A 57 -5.19 -2.31 8.44
C ILE A 57 -4.88 -1.26 9.50
N LEU A 58 -5.01 0.01 9.11
CA LEU A 58 -4.66 1.15 9.95
C LEU A 58 -5.68 1.36 11.07
N GLY A 59 -6.91 0.92 10.87
CA GLY A 59 -7.97 0.98 11.86
C GLY A 59 -9.36 1.07 11.25
N ILE A 60 -10.33 1.30 12.13
CA ILE A 60 -11.74 1.34 11.80
C ILE A 60 -12.29 2.75 12.06
N VAL A 61 -13.11 3.25 11.13
CA VAL A 61 -13.93 4.45 11.30
C VAL A 61 -15.40 4.04 11.29
N GLU A 62 -16.13 4.40 12.33
CA GLU A 62 -17.58 4.21 12.37
C GLU A 62 -18.29 5.47 11.86
N ASN A 63 -18.93 5.37 10.72
CA ASN A 63 -19.75 6.43 10.15
C ASN A 63 -21.21 6.29 10.61
N MET A 64 -21.96 7.38 10.63
CA MET A 64 -23.36 7.43 11.08
C MET A 64 -23.54 7.01 12.55
N ALA A 65 -22.57 7.31 13.38
CA ALA A 65 -22.47 6.87 14.79
C ALA A 65 -23.44 7.56 15.76
N GLY A 66 -24.42 8.29 15.24
CA GLY A 66 -25.46 8.98 16.01
C GLY A 66 -25.90 10.24 15.29
N PHE A 67 -27.00 10.82 15.77
CA PHE A 67 -27.56 12.06 15.26
C PHE A 67 -27.98 12.97 16.40
N THR A 68 -27.53 14.21 16.42
CA THR A 68 -27.98 15.24 17.34
C THR A 68 -28.84 16.23 16.59
N PRO A 69 -30.14 16.33 16.90
CA PRO A 69 -31.02 17.31 16.28
C PRO A 69 -30.56 18.74 16.57
N PRO A 70 -30.78 19.70 15.64
CA PRO A 70 -30.52 21.10 15.88
C PRO A 70 -31.25 21.63 17.14
N GLY A 71 -30.48 22.23 18.05
CA GLY A 71 -31.01 22.78 19.31
C GLY A 71 -31.27 21.76 20.42
N SER A 72 -30.77 20.54 20.28
CA SER A 72 -30.75 19.47 21.29
C SER A 72 -29.35 19.03 21.60
N ASP A 73 -29.13 18.58 22.83
CA ASP A 73 -27.90 17.89 23.26
C ASP A 73 -28.09 16.35 23.29
N GLU A 74 -29.29 15.89 22.97
CA GLU A 74 -29.62 14.45 22.99
C GLU A 74 -29.13 13.76 21.70
N ILE A 75 -28.42 12.66 21.85
CA ILE A 75 -27.90 11.84 20.75
C ILE A 75 -28.89 10.70 20.48
N PHE A 76 -29.34 10.61 19.25
CA PHE A 76 -30.19 9.53 18.76
C PHE A 76 -29.38 8.52 17.95
N HIS A 77 -29.34 7.27 18.40
CA HIS A 77 -28.66 6.18 17.72
C HIS A 77 -29.56 5.53 16.66
N ILE A 78 -29.82 6.26 15.57
CA ILE A 78 -30.77 5.87 14.50
C ILE A 78 -30.42 4.51 13.89
N PHE A 79 -29.14 4.19 13.77
CA PHE A 79 -28.65 2.96 13.18
C PHE A 79 -28.06 1.97 14.19
N GLY A 80 -28.36 2.14 15.47
CA GLY A 80 -27.76 1.36 16.56
C GLY A 80 -26.51 2.01 17.12
N GLU A 81 -25.79 1.30 17.93
CA GLU A 81 -24.63 1.79 18.67
C GLU A 81 -23.53 0.72 18.75
N GLY A 82 -22.27 1.14 18.64
CA GLY A 82 -21.11 0.32 18.97
C GLY A 82 -20.68 -0.71 17.93
N GLY A 83 -21.24 -0.70 16.72
CA GLY A 83 -20.83 -1.66 15.68
C GLY A 83 -19.37 -1.52 15.27
N GLY A 84 -18.86 -0.30 15.14
CA GLY A 84 -17.45 -0.05 14.86
C GLY A 84 -16.54 -0.38 16.04
N THR A 85 -16.99 -0.10 17.26
CA THR A 85 -16.26 -0.46 18.49
C THR A 85 -16.13 -1.98 18.62
N SER A 86 -17.23 -2.71 18.43
CA SER A 86 -17.22 -4.18 18.47
C SER A 86 -16.30 -4.78 17.41
N ALA A 87 -16.32 -4.23 16.20
CA ALA A 87 -15.39 -4.66 15.15
C ALA A 87 -13.92 -4.35 15.50
N ALA A 88 -13.64 -3.19 16.07
CA ALA A 88 -12.30 -2.82 16.51
C ALA A 88 -11.77 -3.78 17.60
N GLU A 89 -12.60 -4.13 18.58
CA GLU A 89 -12.27 -5.08 19.63
C GLU A 89 -12.07 -6.50 19.08
N GLU A 90 -12.98 -6.98 18.20
CA GLU A 90 -12.92 -8.34 17.66
C GLU A 90 -11.65 -8.57 16.81
N PHE A 91 -11.23 -7.55 16.04
CA PHE A 91 -10.07 -7.66 15.15
C PHE A 91 -8.78 -7.08 15.74
N GLU A 92 -8.79 -6.66 17.00
CA GLU A 92 -7.65 -6.04 17.69
C GLU A 92 -7.08 -4.83 16.94
N LEU A 93 -7.97 -4.01 16.39
CA LEU A 93 -7.63 -2.82 15.58
C LEU A 93 -7.99 -1.53 16.31
N PRO A 94 -7.29 -0.42 16.07
CA PRO A 94 -7.68 0.86 16.62
C PRO A 94 -9.02 1.35 16.03
N LEU A 95 -9.90 1.87 16.89
CA LEU A 95 -11.04 2.69 16.46
C LEU A 95 -10.51 4.11 16.24
N LEU A 96 -10.36 4.52 14.99
CA LEU A 96 -9.82 5.84 14.60
C LEU A 96 -10.79 6.97 14.87
N GLY A 97 -12.08 6.67 14.92
CA GLY A 97 -13.10 7.61 15.32
C GLY A 97 -14.49 7.24 14.86
N GLN A 98 -15.43 8.06 15.31
CA GLN A 98 -16.85 7.93 15.05
C GLN A 98 -17.37 9.23 14.42
N ILE A 99 -18.01 9.15 13.25
CA ILE A 99 -18.54 10.29 12.52
C ILE A 99 -20.06 10.30 12.70
N PRO A 100 -20.63 11.30 13.39
CA PRO A 100 -22.08 11.41 13.54
C PRO A 100 -22.74 11.83 12.22
N ILE A 101 -24.04 11.57 12.12
CA ILE A 101 -24.85 12.10 11.03
C ILE A 101 -24.96 13.63 11.19
N ARG A 102 -24.52 14.36 10.15
CA ARG A 102 -24.49 15.83 10.13
C ARG A 102 -25.04 16.37 8.83
N GLN A 103 -25.91 17.34 8.92
CA GLN A 103 -26.49 18.00 7.75
C GLN A 103 -25.47 18.86 7.01
N ASP A 104 -24.62 19.59 7.75
CA ASP A 104 -23.57 20.44 7.18
C ASP A 104 -22.50 19.64 6.43
N LEU A 105 -22.11 18.45 6.94
CA LEU A 105 -21.24 17.53 6.23
C LEU A 105 -21.85 17.10 4.90
N ARG A 106 -23.13 16.68 4.90
CA ARG A 106 -23.84 16.30 3.68
C ARG A 106 -23.87 17.46 2.68
N GLU A 107 -24.22 18.68 3.13
CA GLU A 107 -24.28 19.86 2.27
C GLU A 107 -22.92 20.23 1.67
N ALA A 108 -21.84 20.10 2.44
CA ALA A 108 -20.49 20.32 1.95
C ALA A 108 -20.13 19.32 0.85
N MET A 109 -20.43 18.02 1.06
CA MET A 109 -20.18 16.97 0.07
C MET A 109 -21.00 17.19 -1.22
N ASP A 110 -22.29 17.53 -1.11
CA ASP A 110 -23.14 17.80 -2.26
C ASP A 110 -22.65 19.01 -3.09
N ASN A 111 -22.05 19.98 -2.45
CA ASN A 111 -21.48 21.18 -3.08
C ASN A 111 -20.02 21.02 -3.52
N GLY A 112 -19.39 19.91 -3.22
CA GLY A 112 -17.96 19.68 -3.52
C GLY A 112 -17.03 20.62 -2.74
N THR A 113 -17.44 21.05 -1.54
CA THR A 113 -16.65 21.91 -0.67
C THR A 113 -15.94 21.08 0.41
N VAL A 114 -14.76 21.53 0.81
CA VAL A 114 -14.04 20.91 1.91
C VAL A 114 -14.78 21.12 3.21
N PHE A 115 -15.06 20.04 3.91
CA PHE A 115 -15.64 20.06 5.25
C PHE A 115 -14.58 19.70 6.29
N THR A 116 -14.38 20.58 7.25
CA THR A 116 -13.44 20.36 8.37
C THR A 116 -14.14 20.65 9.69
N ASN A 117 -13.85 19.86 10.69
CA ASN A 117 -14.16 20.09 12.08
C ASN A 117 -13.25 19.27 12.97
N ASP A 118 -13.22 19.53 14.26
CA ASP A 118 -12.30 18.89 15.23
C ASP A 118 -12.40 17.36 15.20
N ASN A 119 -13.56 16.79 14.94
CA ASN A 119 -13.77 15.33 14.86
C ASN A 119 -13.12 14.76 13.60
N ILE A 120 -13.37 15.34 12.42
CA ILE A 120 -12.78 14.90 11.15
C ILE A 120 -11.25 15.09 11.16
N ASP A 121 -10.79 16.23 11.68
CA ASP A 121 -9.36 16.55 11.77
C ASP A 121 -8.63 15.58 12.73
N SER A 122 -9.29 15.18 13.82
CA SER A 122 -8.78 14.17 14.74
C SER A 122 -8.65 12.79 14.07
N ILE A 123 -9.69 12.36 13.34
CA ILE A 123 -9.67 11.09 12.60
C ILE A 123 -8.57 11.09 11.53
N ALA A 124 -8.46 12.17 10.76
CA ALA A 124 -7.41 12.32 9.75
C ALA A 124 -6.00 12.26 10.36
N SER A 125 -5.82 12.90 11.53
CA SER A 125 -4.56 12.87 12.27
C SER A 125 -4.21 11.44 12.74
N LEU A 126 -5.19 10.70 13.26
CA LEU A 126 -4.97 9.30 13.68
C LEU A 126 -4.63 8.39 12.50
N ILE A 127 -5.32 8.54 11.36
CA ILE A 127 -4.97 7.81 10.13
C ILE A 127 -3.52 8.10 9.72
N ALA A 128 -3.10 9.35 9.77
CA ALA A 128 -1.75 9.74 9.44
C ALA A 128 -0.71 9.12 10.41
N VAL A 129 -1.01 9.09 11.71
CA VAL A 129 -0.14 8.47 12.72
C VAL A 129 0.00 6.97 12.47
N GLU A 130 -1.11 6.26 12.23
CA GLU A 130 -1.08 4.82 11.96
C GLU A 130 -0.35 4.51 10.63
N ALA A 131 -0.58 5.30 9.58
CA ALA A 131 0.14 5.17 8.33
C ALA A 131 1.66 5.39 8.51
N MET A 132 2.05 6.40 9.29
CA MET A 132 3.45 6.65 9.62
C MET A 132 4.06 5.52 10.45
N ALA A 133 3.30 4.91 11.36
CA ALA A 133 3.77 3.77 12.15
C ALA A 133 4.10 2.57 11.26
N VAL A 134 3.27 2.29 10.25
CA VAL A 134 3.55 1.22 9.26
C VAL A 134 4.83 1.53 8.49
N VAL A 135 4.94 2.76 7.95
CA VAL A 135 6.13 3.18 7.19
C VAL A 135 7.38 3.13 8.05
N THR A 136 7.32 3.60 9.31
CA THR A 136 8.46 3.59 10.22
C THR A 136 8.87 2.15 10.58
N ASN A 137 7.91 1.26 10.77
CA ASN A 137 8.20 -0.16 11.00
C ASN A 137 8.82 -0.83 9.78
N GLU A 138 8.41 -0.46 8.57
CA GLU A 138 9.05 -0.91 7.33
C GLU A 138 10.48 -0.36 7.18
N GLU A 139 10.72 0.90 7.58
CA GLU A 139 12.06 1.50 7.58
C GLU A 139 13.00 0.85 8.61
N LEU A 140 12.46 0.40 9.74
CA LEU A 140 13.20 -0.37 10.75
C LEU A 140 13.32 -1.85 10.38
N SER A 141 12.67 -2.28 9.30
CA SER A 141 12.82 -3.62 8.77
C SER A 141 14.28 -3.87 8.35
N PRO A 142 14.84 -5.04 8.67
CA PRO A 142 16.16 -5.43 8.15
C PRO A 142 16.23 -5.40 6.61
N PHE A 143 15.09 -5.26 5.96
CA PHE A 143 14.97 -5.11 4.49
C PHE A 143 14.98 -3.67 3.99
N ALA A 144 15.12 -2.66 4.85
CA ALA A 144 15.35 -1.30 4.39
C ALA A 144 16.80 -1.17 3.87
N PRO A 145 17.03 -0.63 2.67
CA PRO A 145 18.38 -0.41 2.19
C PRO A 145 19.02 0.78 2.92
N GLN A 146 20.29 0.62 3.30
CA GLN A 146 21.14 1.74 3.73
C GLN A 146 21.60 2.54 2.52
N GLU A 147 21.91 1.82 1.43
CA GLU A 147 22.50 2.42 0.24
C GLU A 147 22.12 1.58 -0.99
N ILE A 148 21.82 2.27 -2.08
CA ILE A 148 21.56 1.69 -3.40
C ILE A 148 22.47 2.38 -4.40
N ASN A 149 23.41 1.62 -4.96
CA ASN A 149 24.42 2.13 -5.88
C ASN A 149 24.38 1.40 -7.21
N LEU A 150 24.72 2.13 -8.28
CA LEU A 150 24.99 1.54 -9.59
C LEU A 150 26.49 1.41 -9.78
N ALA A 151 26.96 0.20 -10.02
CA ALA A 151 28.36 -0.11 -10.28
C ALA A 151 28.56 -0.48 -11.77
N ASN A 152 29.83 -0.47 -12.21
CA ASN A 152 30.21 -0.84 -13.57
C ASN A 152 29.40 -0.13 -14.65
N ASP A 153 29.25 1.20 -14.53
CA ASP A 153 28.50 2.01 -15.49
C ASP A 153 27.04 1.54 -15.65
N GLY A 154 26.41 1.11 -14.55
CA GLY A 154 25.01 0.65 -14.53
C GLY A 154 24.78 -0.80 -14.92
N GLU A 155 25.81 -1.59 -15.13
CA GLU A 155 25.69 -3.04 -15.39
C GLU A 155 25.28 -3.82 -14.15
N THR A 156 25.51 -3.23 -12.97
CA THR A 156 25.34 -3.91 -11.68
C THR A 156 24.66 -2.99 -10.68
N LEU A 157 23.64 -3.51 -10.01
CA LEU A 157 22.98 -2.91 -8.87
C LEU A 157 23.60 -3.47 -7.59
N VAL A 158 24.10 -2.60 -6.72
CA VAL A 158 24.64 -2.94 -5.40
C VAL A 158 23.73 -2.36 -4.33
N ILE A 159 23.20 -3.23 -3.46
CA ILE A 159 22.32 -2.84 -2.37
C ILE A 159 22.93 -3.26 -1.05
N LYS A 160 23.16 -2.28 -0.17
CA LYS A 160 23.57 -2.52 1.20
C LYS A 160 22.37 -2.33 2.12
N TRP A 161 22.07 -3.34 2.94
CA TRP A 161 20.91 -3.38 3.80
C TRP A 161 21.21 -2.94 5.24
N GLN A 162 20.17 -2.63 6.02
CA GLN A 162 20.32 -2.23 7.42
C GLN A 162 20.97 -3.30 8.30
N ASP A 163 20.82 -4.57 7.97
CA ASP A 163 21.46 -5.70 8.63
C ASP A 163 22.92 -5.94 8.18
N ASN A 164 23.51 -4.99 7.44
CA ASN A 164 24.85 -5.07 6.84
C ASN A 164 25.06 -6.18 5.79
N VAL A 165 24.01 -6.80 5.32
CA VAL A 165 24.09 -7.70 4.16
C VAL A 165 24.23 -6.84 2.91
N GLU A 166 25.03 -7.30 1.95
CA GLU A 166 25.19 -6.67 0.65
C GLU A 166 24.78 -7.63 -0.45
N HIS A 167 23.96 -7.17 -1.37
CA HIS A 167 23.59 -7.91 -2.56
C HIS A 167 24.07 -7.19 -3.81
N VAL A 168 24.57 -8.00 -4.74
CA VAL A 168 25.04 -7.56 -6.06
C VAL A 168 24.19 -8.25 -7.12
N ILE A 169 23.46 -7.48 -7.90
CA ILE A 169 22.47 -7.99 -8.86
C ILE A 169 22.79 -7.41 -10.24
N SER A 170 22.86 -8.22 -11.28
CA SER A 170 23.07 -7.72 -12.63
C SER A 170 21.87 -6.90 -13.11
N ALA A 171 22.11 -5.87 -13.92
CA ALA A 171 21.07 -5.07 -14.53
C ALA A 171 20.08 -5.92 -15.36
N PHE A 172 20.61 -6.96 -16.01
CA PHE A 172 19.80 -7.94 -16.73
C PHE A 172 18.77 -8.63 -15.81
N ASN A 173 19.22 -9.13 -14.65
CA ASN A 173 18.32 -9.78 -13.69
C ASN A 173 17.29 -8.80 -13.11
N VAL A 174 17.70 -7.59 -12.79
CA VAL A 174 16.76 -6.54 -12.34
C VAL A 174 15.72 -6.28 -13.41
N ARG A 175 16.14 -6.11 -14.68
CA ARG A 175 15.24 -5.86 -15.81
C ARG A 175 14.32 -7.05 -16.10
N PHE A 176 14.86 -8.25 -16.10
CA PHE A 176 14.09 -9.48 -16.33
C PHE A 176 13.04 -9.70 -15.25
N MET A 177 13.36 -9.41 -14.00
CA MET A 177 12.45 -9.56 -12.87
C MET A 177 11.52 -8.34 -12.66
N CYS A 178 11.39 -7.45 -13.65
CA CYS A 178 10.49 -6.30 -13.57
C CYS A 178 9.05 -6.74 -13.22
N PRO A 179 8.43 -6.13 -12.19
CA PRO A 179 7.11 -6.53 -11.71
C PRO A 179 5.94 -5.82 -12.40
N CYS A 180 6.18 -4.99 -13.43
CA CYS A 180 5.11 -4.21 -14.05
C CYS A 180 4.19 -5.07 -14.94
N ALA A 181 2.99 -4.58 -15.20
CA ALA A 181 1.96 -5.23 -16.03
C ALA A 181 2.39 -5.57 -17.47
N HIS A 182 3.41 -4.89 -18.00
CA HIS A 182 3.98 -5.23 -19.31
C HIS A 182 4.91 -6.45 -19.26
N CYS A 183 5.43 -6.78 -18.08
CA CYS A 183 6.40 -7.85 -17.88
C CYS A 183 5.83 -9.09 -17.22
N VAL A 184 4.72 -8.94 -16.48
CA VAL A 184 4.05 -10.01 -15.75
C VAL A 184 2.54 -9.89 -15.97
N ASP A 185 1.89 -11.00 -16.29
CA ASP A 185 0.43 -11.06 -16.38
C ASP A 185 -0.18 -10.89 -14.98
N GLU A 186 -1.04 -9.91 -14.83
CA GLU A 186 -1.61 -9.54 -13.53
C GLU A 186 -2.59 -10.59 -12.97
N ILE A 187 -3.16 -11.43 -13.83
CA ILE A 187 -4.14 -12.43 -13.45
C ILE A 187 -3.48 -13.76 -13.12
N THR A 188 -2.55 -14.20 -13.98
CA THR A 188 -1.92 -15.53 -13.85
C THR A 188 -0.60 -15.47 -13.08
N GLY A 189 0.02 -14.29 -12.96
CA GLY A 189 1.36 -14.12 -12.42
C GLY A 189 2.48 -14.65 -13.33
N GLU A 190 2.16 -15.07 -14.55
CA GLU A 190 3.13 -15.59 -15.50
C GLU A 190 3.94 -14.47 -16.14
N LYS A 191 5.20 -14.72 -16.40
CA LYS A 191 6.07 -13.78 -17.11
C LYS A 191 5.69 -13.64 -18.56
N ILE A 192 5.41 -12.41 -18.98
CA ILE A 192 5.17 -12.01 -20.38
C ILE A 192 6.51 -11.80 -21.09
N VAL A 193 7.44 -11.07 -20.45
CA VAL A 193 8.76 -10.81 -21.00
C VAL A 193 9.65 -12.06 -20.90
N LYS A 194 10.35 -12.39 -21.99
CA LYS A 194 11.27 -13.52 -22.06
C LYS A 194 12.71 -13.01 -21.99
N GLU A 195 13.63 -13.86 -21.57
CA GLU A 195 15.06 -13.52 -21.51
C GLU A 195 15.60 -12.98 -22.82
N ASN A 196 15.20 -13.58 -23.96
CA ASN A 196 15.64 -13.17 -25.30
C ASN A 196 15.07 -11.82 -25.75
N ASP A 197 14.08 -11.28 -25.06
CA ASP A 197 13.49 -9.99 -25.37
C ASP A 197 14.31 -8.83 -24.76
N ILE A 198 15.23 -9.14 -23.84
CA ILE A 198 16.04 -8.16 -23.14
C ILE A 198 17.46 -8.15 -23.73
N PRO A 199 18.00 -6.97 -24.07
CA PRO A 199 19.39 -6.86 -24.51
C PRO A 199 20.36 -7.40 -23.46
N SER A 200 21.32 -8.23 -23.88
CA SER A 200 22.33 -8.82 -22.95
C SER A 200 23.24 -7.76 -22.33
N ASP A 201 23.35 -6.59 -22.92
CA ASP A 201 24.12 -5.43 -22.49
C ASP A 201 23.25 -4.35 -21.81
N VAL A 202 22.04 -4.71 -21.36
CA VAL A 202 21.15 -3.79 -20.68
C VAL A 202 21.81 -3.22 -19.43
N LYS A 203 21.66 -1.91 -19.23
CA LYS A 203 22.17 -1.16 -18.08
C LYS A 203 21.06 -0.43 -17.37
N ILE A 204 21.25 -0.22 -16.09
CA ILE A 204 20.42 0.71 -15.30
C ILE A 204 21.02 2.11 -15.48
N THR A 205 20.24 3.03 -16.00
CA THR A 205 20.67 4.42 -16.23
C THR A 205 20.38 5.32 -15.04
N GLU A 206 19.36 4.98 -14.25
CA GLU A 206 18.94 5.78 -13.10
C GLU A 206 18.16 4.92 -12.10
N SER A 207 18.32 5.23 -10.83
CA SER A 207 17.50 4.73 -9.73
C SER A 207 16.71 5.87 -9.10
N VAL A 208 15.38 5.78 -9.15
CA VAL A 208 14.48 6.81 -8.63
C VAL A 208 13.73 6.26 -7.43
N PRO A 209 13.94 6.78 -6.21
CA PRO A 209 13.17 6.38 -5.05
C PRO A 209 11.66 6.61 -5.27
N VAL A 210 10.85 5.64 -4.86
CA VAL A 210 9.39 5.73 -4.89
C VAL A 210 8.89 5.59 -3.45
N GLY A 211 8.50 6.71 -2.87
CA GLY A 211 8.17 6.75 -1.46
C GLY A 211 9.31 6.22 -0.59
N ARG A 212 8.96 5.50 0.49
CA ARG A 212 9.92 4.89 1.42
C ARG A 212 9.97 3.37 1.32
N TYR A 213 9.32 2.78 0.30
CA TYR A 213 9.12 1.34 0.19
C TYR A 213 9.75 0.70 -1.03
N GLY A 214 10.23 1.48 -2.00
CA GLY A 214 10.74 0.91 -3.24
C GLY A 214 11.55 1.87 -4.09
N VAL A 215 11.99 1.36 -5.22
CA VAL A 215 12.77 2.06 -6.24
C VAL A 215 12.24 1.73 -7.62
N ARG A 216 12.21 2.70 -8.49
CA ARG A 216 12.03 2.51 -9.92
C ARG A 216 13.39 2.65 -10.60
N PHE A 217 13.67 1.75 -11.54
CA PHE A 217 14.88 1.80 -12.33
C PHE A 217 14.56 2.15 -13.78
N ASN A 218 15.33 3.07 -14.36
CA ASN A 218 15.35 3.31 -15.79
C ASN A 218 16.45 2.46 -16.42
N PHE A 219 16.18 1.92 -17.62
CA PHE A 219 17.10 1.02 -18.32
C PHE A 219 17.44 1.56 -19.71
N THR A 220 18.55 1.08 -20.26
CA THR A 220 18.90 1.29 -21.68
C THR A 220 17.99 0.49 -22.65
N ASP A 221 17.21 -0.46 -22.13
CA ASP A 221 16.26 -1.28 -22.88
C ASP A 221 15.13 -0.39 -23.45
N PRO A 222 14.95 -0.34 -24.79
CA PRO A 222 13.93 0.47 -25.43
C PRO A 222 12.53 -0.18 -25.42
N SER A 223 12.39 -1.37 -24.87
CA SER A 223 11.12 -2.13 -24.87
C SER A 223 10.00 -1.38 -24.17
N PRO A 224 8.75 -1.49 -24.62
CA PRO A 224 7.61 -0.94 -23.91
C PRO A 224 7.56 -1.47 -22.47
N GLY A 225 7.38 -0.56 -21.51
CA GLY A 225 7.34 -0.90 -20.09
C GLY A 225 8.70 -1.05 -19.39
N ALA A 226 9.82 -0.95 -20.13
CA ALA A 226 11.13 -0.85 -19.49
C ALA A 226 11.17 0.40 -18.58
N GLY A 227 11.42 0.19 -17.26
CA GLY A 227 11.41 1.26 -16.28
C GLY A 227 10.05 1.63 -15.69
N ALA A 228 8.94 0.96 -16.07
CA ALA A 228 7.62 1.22 -15.49
C ALA A 228 7.42 0.51 -14.13
N GLY A 229 8.20 -0.52 -13.82
CA GLY A 229 8.04 -1.31 -12.60
C GLY A 229 8.59 -0.61 -11.36
N ILE A 230 7.83 -0.69 -10.27
CA ILE A 230 8.29 -0.31 -8.94
C ILE A 230 8.75 -1.57 -8.22
N TYR A 231 10.01 -1.58 -7.82
CA TYR A 231 10.62 -2.68 -7.09
C TYR A 231 10.54 -2.37 -5.59
N THR A 232 9.72 -3.10 -4.85
CA THR A 232 9.67 -2.95 -3.39
C THR A 232 10.98 -3.42 -2.76
N PHE A 233 11.34 -2.89 -1.60
CA PHE A 233 12.57 -3.31 -0.93
C PHE A 233 12.56 -4.78 -0.54
N SER A 234 11.40 -5.33 -0.13
CA SER A 234 11.25 -6.76 0.13
C SER A 234 11.46 -7.62 -1.12
N PHE A 235 10.98 -7.16 -2.27
CA PHE A 235 11.21 -7.83 -3.55
C PHE A 235 12.67 -7.80 -3.96
N LEU A 236 13.34 -6.63 -3.85
CA LEU A 236 14.77 -6.49 -4.14
C LEU A 236 15.64 -7.34 -3.22
N ARG A 237 15.25 -7.46 -1.94
CA ARG A 237 15.95 -8.31 -0.98
C ARG A 237 15.91 -9.78 -1.42
N LYS A 238 14.71 -10.27 -1.75
CA LYS A 238 14.53 -11.64 -2.25
C LYS A 238 15.30 -11.88 -3.54
N LEU A 239 15.25 -10.93 -4.47
CA LEU A 239 15.98 -11.01 -5.74
C LEU A 239 17.51 -11.09 -5.51
N GLY A 240 18.03 -10.37 -4.53
CA GLY A 240 19.43 -10.42 -4.14
C GLY A 240 19.82 -11.76 -3.51
N GLU A 241 18.96 -12.32 -2.67
CA GLU A 241 19.16 -13.65 -2.06
C GLU A 241 19.17 -14.75 -3.13
N ASP A 242 18.23 -14.71 -4.07
CA ASP A 242 18.16 -15.66 -5.19
C ASP A 242 19.41 -15.57 -6.09
N ALA A 243 19.89 -14.35 -6.37
CA ALA A 243 21.11 -14.13 -7.15
C ALA A 243 22.36 -14.66 -6.43
N ALA A 244 22.45 -14.49 -5.12
CA ALA A 244 23.58 -15.00 -4.33
C ALA A 244 23.60 -16.53 -4.27
N GLN A 245 22.44 -17.19 -4.22
CA GLN A 245 22.34 -18.65 -4.24
C GLN A 245 22.76 -19.21 -5.59
N ASN A 246 22.35 -18.61 -6.71
CA ASN A 246 22.74 -19.08 -8.03
C ASN A 246 24.23 -18.92 -8.31
N SER A 247 24.88 -17.86 -7.83
CA SER A 247 26.32 -17.68 -7.97
C SER A 247 27.17 -18.66 -7.14
N ALA A 248 26.61 -19.24 -6.09
CA ALA A 248 27.27 -20.25 -5.26
C ALA A 248 27.24 -21.67 -5.87
N PHE A 249 26.41 -21.92 -6.88
CA PHE A 249 26.34 -23.19 -7.61
C PHE A 249 27.24 -23.23 -8.83
N ASP A 250 27.70 -22.08 -9.34
CA ASP A 250 28.57 -21.99 -10.54
C ASP A 250 30.05 -21.84 -10.18
N ALA A 251 30.43 -21.92 -8.92
CA ALA A 251 31.80 -21.85 -8.40
C ALA A 251 32.26 -23.21 -7.81
#